data_cf1ee80f8206eb55180bfb1e9576903f
#
_entry.id   cf1ee80f8206eb55180bfb1e9576903f
#
_cell.length_a   1.000
_cell.length_b   1.000
_cell.length_c   1.000
_cell.angle_alpha   90.00
_cell.angle_beta   90.00
_cell.angle_gamma   90.00
#
_symmetry.space_group_name_H-M   'P 1'
#
loop_
_entity.id
_entity.type
_entity.pdbx_description
1 polymer ?
#
loop_
_entity_poly.entity_id
_entity_poly.type
_entity_poly.pdbx_seq_one_letter_code
_entity_poly.pdbx_strand_id
1 'polypeptide(L)'
;GGGIKGNKITEICIIVLQEGKEINRFASLVNPGREIPLYIEKLTGINDRMVEDAPYFDELASQIDALTQDCIFVAHNVGFDYNVVRAEFKEAGLDFNRKRLCTVRLAKKLIPGLFSYSLGNLCTSINIPHYDRHRATGDTEATVILFQRCLDLDPEYEVIQGFLNRKSKESYFPPHFKASDFEALPHKAGVYFFKDKN
;
A
#
# COMPACT_ATOMS: atom_id res chain seq x y z
N GLY A 1 23.82 -2.68 -4.52
CA GLY A 1 22.64 -2.35 -5.24
C GLY A 1 21.83 -3.57 -5.63
N GLY A 2 21.21 -4.28 -4.66
CA GLY A 2 20.24 -5.34 -4.93
C GLY A 2 18.91 -4.70 -5.35
N GLY A 3 18.72 -4.53 -6.66
CA GLY A 3 17.42 -4.12 -7.18
C GLY A 3 16.37 -5.17 -6.89
N ILE A 4 15.13 -4.74 -6.75
CA ILE A 4 13.89 -5.51 -6.58
C ILE A 4 13.62 -6.43 -7.80
N LYS A 5 14.66 -6.79 -8.55
CA LYS A 5 14.59 -7.73 -9.66
C LYS A 5 14.23 -9.10 -9.10
N GLY A 6 12.97 -9.45 -9.22
CA GLY A 6 12.48 -10.77 -8.93
C GLY A 6 11.36 -10.90 -7.94
N ASN A 7 10.88 -9.83 -7.31
CA ASN A 7 9.71 -9.92 -6.45
C ASN A 7 8.44 -9.94 -7.31
N LYS A 8 7.56 -10.91 -7.05
CA LYS A 8 6.29 -11.08 -7.72
C LYS A 8 5.15 -11.02 -6.71
N ILE A 9 4.00 -10.52 -7.16
CA ILE A 9 2.79 -10.46 -6.35
C ILE A 9 2.13 -11.83 -6.36
N THR A 10 1.79 -12.34 -5.19
CA THR A 10 1.00 -13.59 -5.01
C THR A 10 -0.41 -13.30 -4.47
N GLU A 11 -0.60 -12.15 -3.86
CA GLU A 11 -1.90 -11.68 -3.38
C GLU A 11 -1.90 -10.14 -3.39
N ILE A 12 -3.04 -9.55 -3.75
CA ILE A 12 -3.26 -8.11 -3.73
C ILE A 12 -4.56 -7.79 -3.03
N CYS A 13 -4.55 -6.76 -2.18
CA CYS A 13 -5.76 -6.15 -1.63
C CYS A 13 -5.67 -4.63 -1.74
N ILE A 14 -6.74 -4.04 -2.26
CA ILE A 14 -6.87 -2.59 -2.45
C ILE A 14 -8.18 -2.17 -1.79
N ILE A 15 -8.13 -1.18 -0.91
CA ILE A 15 -9.31 -0.54 -0.33
C ILE A 15 -9.22 0.94 -0.71
N VAL A 16 -10.23 1.43 -1.42
CA VAL A 16 -10.33 2.84 -1.80
C VAL A 16 -11.16 3.58 -0.77
N LEU A 17 -10.56 4.61 -0.18
CA LEU A 17 -11.24 5.48 0.78
C LEU A 17 -11.54 6.84 0.15
N GLN A 18 -12.71 7.36 0.44
CA GLN A 18 -13.09 8.75 0.17
C GLN A 18 -13.64 9.36 1.46
N GLU A 19 -13.08 10.48 1.90
CA GLU A 19 -13.49 11.13 3.18
C GLU A 19 -13.45 10.16 4.37
N GLY A 20 -12.42 9.29 4.42
CA GLY A 20 -12.25 8.29 5.46
C GLY A 20 -13.18 7.07 5.37
N LYS A 21 -14.09 7.01 4.40
CA LYS A 21 -15.03 5.89 4.20
C LYS A 21 -14.58 4.99 3.05
N GLU A 22 -14.73 3.68 3.23
CA GLU A 22 -14.52 2.72 2.14
C GLU A 22 -15.61 2.91 1.07
N ILE A 23 -15.17 3.15 -0.17
CA ILE A 23 -16.06 3.31 -1.33
C ILE A 23 -15.87 2.21 -2.37
N ASN A 24 -14.73 1.52 -2.33
CA ASN A 24 -14.47 0.39 -3.22
C ASN A 24 -13.42 -0.52 -2.61
N ARG A 25 -13.44 -1.79 -3.02
CA ARG A 25 -12.50 -2.83 -2.58
C ARG A 25 -12.20 -3.77 -3.74
N PHE A 26 -10.95 -4.17 -3.86
CA PHE A 26 -10.50 -5.21 -4.77
C PHE A 26 -9.53 -6.12 -4.04
N ALA A 27 -9.74 -7.42 -4.10
CA ALA A 27 -8.82 -8.42 -3.56
C ALA A 27 -8.74 -9.62 -4.49
N SER A 28 -7.54 -10.11 -4.72
CA SER A 28 -7.31 -11.29 -5.57
C SER A 28 -6.01 -12.00 -5.17
N LEU A 29 -5.99 -13.32 -5.29
CA LEU A 29 -4.75 -14.05 -5.49
C LEU A 29 -4.22 -13.72 -6.88
N VAL A 30 -2.91 -13.80 -7.06
CA VAL A 30 -2.22 -13.51 -8.32
C VAL A 30 -1.25 -14.64 -8.60
N ASN A 31 -1.29 -15.18 -9.81
CA ASN A 31 -0.31 -16.16 -10.25
C ASN A 31 1.02 -15.44 -10.53
N PRO A 32 2.10 -15.74 -9.78
CA PRO A 32 3.38 -15.05 -9.97
C PRO A 32 4.15 -15.51 -11.22
N GLY A 33 3.64 -16.53 -11.94
CA GLY A 33 4.30 -17.13 -13.09
C GLY A 33 5.58 -17.90 -12.79
N ARG A 34 5.78 -18.25 -11.51
CA ARG A 34 6.94 -19.00 -11.01
C ARG A 34 6.63 -19.62 -9.66
N GLU A 35 7.46 -20.58 -9.23
CA GLU A 35 7.36 -21.20 -7.92
C GLU A 35 7.45 -20.17 -6.77
N ILE A 36 6.57 -20.35 -5.79
CA ILE A 36 6.57 -19.55 -4.57
C ILE A 36 7.63 -20.12 -3.64
N PRO A 37 8.64 -19.33 -3.23
CA PRO A 37 9.66 -19.81 -2.31
C PRO A 37 9.05 -20.31 -0.99
N LEU A 38 9.53 -21.45 -0.48
CA LEU A 38 9.00 -22.10 0.73
C LEU A 38 8.89 -21.15 1.94
N TYR A 39 9.82 -20.19 2.04
CA TYR A 39 9.76 -19.22 3.13
C TYR A 39 8.61 -18.22 2.98
N ILE A 40 8.19 -17.88 1.74
CA ILE A 40 7.00 -17.05 1.46
C ILE A 40 5.75 -17.85 1.80
N GLU A 41 5.66 -19.10 1.37
CA GLU A 41 4.56 -19.99 1.73
C GLU A 41 4.40 -20.09 3.25
N LYS A 42 5.49 -20.32 4.00
CA LYS A 42 5.47 -20.35 5.47
C LYS A 42 5.04 -19.05 6.10
N LEU A 43 5.33 -17.92 5.47
CA LEU A 43 5.00 -16.59 5.98
C LEU A 43 3.54 -16.24 5.71
N THR A 44 3.07 -16.45 4.49
CA THR A 44 1.77 -15.97 3.99
C THR A 44 0.69 -17.04 4.01
N GLY A 45 1.08 -18.30 4.06
CA GLY A 45 0.19 -19.45 3.85
C GLY A 45 -0.22 -19.66 2.39
N ILE A 46 0.31 -18.86 1.45
CA ILE A 46 0.01 -18.97 0.02
C ILE A 46 1.04 -19.89 -0.64
N ASN A 47 0.58 -20.97 -1.27
CA ASN A 47 1.40 -21.92 -2.01
C ASN A 47 1.04 -21.94 -3.50
N ASP A 48 1.85 -22.64 -4.31
CA ASP A 48 1.69 -22.70 -5.76
C ASP A 48 0.31 -23.20 -6.18
N ARG A 49 -0.24 -24.20 -5.47
CA ARG A 49 -1.58 -24.76 -5.76
C ARG A 49 -2.69 -23.72 -5.61
N MET A 50 -2.55 -22.80 -4.65
CA MET A 50 -3.58 -21.78 -4.40
C MET A 50 -3.61 -20.71 -5.51
N VAL A 51 -2.51 -20.50 -6.20
CA VAL A 51 -2.38 -19.48 -7.25
C VAL A 51 -2.37 -20.06 -8.66
N GLU A 52 -2.46 -21.37 -8.80
CA GLU A 52 -2.39 -22.08 -10.10
C GLU A 52 -3.43 -21.55 -11.09
N ASP A 53 -4.69 -21.39 -10.62
CA ASP A 53 -5.82 -20.90 -11.42
C ASP A 53 -6.09 -19.39 -11.19
N ALA A 54 -5.22 -18.69 -10.46
CA ALA A 54 -5.36 -17.26 -10.24
C ALA A 54 -4.92 -16.48 -11.49
N PRO A 55 -5.50 -15.28 -11.73
CA PRO A 55 -5.09 -14.45 -12.86
C PRO A 55 -3.64 -14.00 -12.71
N TYR A 56 -2.95 -13.80 -13.81
CA TYR A 56 -1.67 -13.10 -13.83
C TYR A 56 -1.87 -11.59 -13.60
N PHE A 57 -0.82 -10.90 -13.16
CA PHE A 57 -0.92 -9.47 -12.84
C PHE A 57 -1.32 -8.61 -14.05
N ASP A 58 -0.84 -8.93 -15.25
CA ASP A 58 -1.16 -8.20 -16.47
C ASP A 58 -2.66 -8.26 -16.82
N GLU A 59 -3.34 -9.35 -16.48
CA GLU A 59 -4.80 -9.49 -16.63
C GLU A 59 -5.57 -8.54 -15.69
N LEU A 60 -4.99 -8.22 -14.53
CA LEU A 60 -5.57 -7.34 -13.51
C LEU A 60 -5.16 -5.87 -13.65
N ALA A 61 -4.06 -5.60 -14.36
CA ALA A 61 -3.40 -4.31 -14.39
C ALA A 61 -4.33 -3.16 -14.79
N SER A 62 -5.12 -3.33 -15.86
CA SER A 62 -6.06 -2.30 -16.32
C SER A 62 -7.15 -1.99 -15.30
N GLN A 63 -7.67 -3.01 -14.62
CA GLN A 63 -8.67 -2.83 -13.56
C GLN A 63 -8.09 -2.12 -12.36
N ILE A 64 -6.86 -2.51 -11.94
CA ILE A 64 -6.15 -1.87 -10.83
C ILE A 64 -5.83 -0.42 -11.16
N ASP A 65 -5.38 -0.14 -12.38
CA ASP A 65 -5.09 1.23 -12.82
C ASP A 65 -6.34 2.11 -12.77
N ALA A 66 -7.45 1.66 -13.34
CA ALA A 66 -8.73 2.38 -13.33
C ALA A 66 -9.25 2.60 -11.90
N LEU A 67 -9.16 1.59 -11.03
CA LEU A 67 -9.59 1.68 -9.64
C LEU A 67 -8.79 2.71 -8.85
N THR A 68 -7.51 2.86 -9.16
CA THR A 68 -6.55 3.66 -8.40
C THR A 68 -6.18 4.96 -9.08
N GLN A 69 -6.78 5.25 -10.21
CA GLN A 69 -6.59 6.51 -10.92
C GLN A 69 -6.92 7.68 -9.99
N ASP A 70 -6.05 8.68 -9.97
CA ASP A 70 -6.17 9.87 -9.11
C ASP A 70 -6.16 9.60 -7.59
N CYS A 71 -5.78 8.40 -7.17
CA CYS A 71 -5.61 8.07 -5.76
C CYS A 71 -4.20 8.36 -5.24
N ILE A 72 -4.10 8.58 -3.93
CA ILE A 72 -2.82 8.53 -3.19
C ILE A 72 -2.58 7.08 -2.78
N PHE A 73 -1.43 6.54 -3.15
CA PHE A 73 -1.00 5.22 -2.73
C PHE A 73 -0.54 5.25 -1.27
N VAL A 74 -1.33 4.65 -0.39
CA VAL A 74 -1.05 4.57 1.05
C VAL A 74 -0.68 3.13 1.40
N ALA A 75 0.45 2.93 2.07
CA ALA A 75 0.85 1.61 2.56
C ALA A 75 1.74 1.70 3.81
N HIS A 76 1.88 0.58 4.51
CA HIS A 76 2.75 0.46 5.66
C HIS A 76 4.16 0.04 5.20
N ASN A 77 5.11 0.98 5.15
CA ASN A 77 6.40 0.89 4.47
C ASN A 77 6.27 1.00 2.93
N VAL A 78 5.56 2.03 2.50
CA VAL A 78 5.12 2.29 1.12
C VAL A 78 6.17 2.10 0.02
N GLY A 79 7.44 2.33 0.32
CA GLY A 79 8.51 2.20 -0.68
C GLY A 79 8.64 0.78 -1.22
N PHE A 80 8.42 -0.22 -0.36
CA PHE A 80 8.48 -1.61 -0.76
C PHE A 80 7.32 -1.98 -1.70
N ASP A 81 6.08 -1.80 -1.22
CA ASP A 81 4.87 -2.19 -1.96
C ASP A 81 4.75 -1.45 -3.29
N TYR A 82 4.99 -0.13 -3.27
CA TYR A 82 4.93 0.69 -4.46
C TYR A 82 5.92 0.24 -5.55
N ASN A 83 7.13 -0.13 -5.16
CA ASN A 83 8.14 -0.57 -6.13
C ASN A 83 7.80 -1.93 -6.75
N VAL A 84 7.22 -2.85 -5.98
CA VAL A 84 6.76 -4.14 -6.51
C VAL A 84 5.62 -3.94 -7.49
N VAL A 85 4.58 -3.17 -7.12
CA VAL A 85 3.46 -2.84 -8.01
C VAL A 85 3.95 -2.19 -9.30
N ARG A 86 4.82 -1.18 -9.18
CA ARG A 86 5.37 -0.49 -10.34
C ARG A 86 6.17 -1.42 -11.26
N ALA A 87 6.86 -2.41 -10.69
CA ALA A 87 7.58 -3.40 -11.49
C ALA A 87 6.62 -4.31 -12.27
N GLU A 88 5.53 -4.78 -11.63
CA GLU A 88 4.50 -5.57 -12.30
C GLU A 88 3.79 -4.80 -13.41
N PHE A 89 3.40 -3.54 -13.16
CA PHE A 89 2.83 -2.68 -14.20
C PHE A 89 3.78 -2.49 -15.38
N LYS A 90 5.06 -2.28 -15.12
CA LYS A 90 6.08 -2.15 -16.16
C LYS A 90 6.22 -3.42 -17.00
N GLU A 91 6.15 -4.60 -16.37
CA GLU A 91 6.17 -5.88 -17.08
C GLU A 91 4.89 -6.07 -17.92
N ALA A 92 3.74 -5.59 -17.45
CA ALA A 92 2.49 -5.53 -18.20
C ALA A 92 2.48 -4.46 -19.32
N GLY A 93 3.57 -3.72 -19.53
CA GLY A 93 3.66 -2.67 -20.55
C GLY A 93 2.93 -1.38 -20.21
N LEU A 94 2.61 -1.16 -18.93
CA LEU A 94 1.87 0.00 -18.45
C LEU A 94 2.75 0.83 -17.48
N ASP A 95 2.50 2.14 -17.45
CA ASP A 95 3.09 3.03 -16.46
C ASP A 95 2.19 3.13 -15.23
N PHE A 96 2.80 3.04 -14.04
CA PHE A 96 2.12 3.25 -12.77
C PHE A 96 2.81 4.36 -11.98
N ASN A 97 2.12 5.50 -11.86
CA ASN A 97 2.62 6.65 -11.13
C ASN A 97 1.52 7.23 -10.25
N ARG A 98 1.70 7.12 -8.92
CA ARG A 98 0.77 7.61 -7.90
C ARG A 98 1.55 8.40 -6.84
N LYS A 99 0.92 9.40 -6.22
CA LYS A 99 1.46 10.00 -5.00
C LYS A 99 1.52 8.94 -3.90
N ARG A 100 2.52 8.99 -3.03
CA ARG A 100 2.75 7.96 -2.02
C ARG A 100 2.70 8.53 -0.62
N LEU A 101 2.10 7.79 0.31
CA LEU A 101 2.03 8.14 1.72
C LEU A 101 2.34 6.91 2.58
N CYS A 102 3.31 7.06 3.49
CA CYS A 102 3.79 5.97 4.32
C CYS A 102 3.18 6.05 5.72
N THR A 103 2.39 5.06 6.10
CA THR A 103 1.76 5.02 7.44
C THR A 103 2.77 4.81 8.56
N VAL A 104 3.94 4.18 8.33
CA VAL A 104 5.04 4.14 9.31
C VAL A 104 5.52 5.55 9.65
N ARG A 105 5.71 6.40 8.64
CA ARG A 105 6.18 7.77 8.84
C ARG A 105 5.12 8.64 9.53
N LEU A 106 3.85 8.47 9.13
CA LEU A 106 2.72 9.14 9.81
C LEU A 106 2.64 8.71 11.26
N ALA A 107 2.64 7.41 11.55
CA ALA A 107 2.56 6.89 12.92
C ALA A 107 3.72 7.37 13.78
N LYS A 108 4.95 7.39 13.26
CA LYS A 108 6.10 7.96 14.01
C LYS A 108 5.93 9.43 14.38
N LYS A 109 5.21 10.19 13.56
CA LYS A 109 4.99 11.63 13.80
C LYS A 109 3.79 11.89 14.69
N LEU A 110 2.67 11.17 14.47
CA LEU A 110 1.38 11.40 15.13
C LEU A 110 1.19 10.58 16.41
N ILE A 111 1.88 9.43 16.50
CA ILE A 111 1.81 8.49 17.64
C ILE A 111 3.25 8.19 18.08
N PRO A 112 3.99 9.17 18.62
CA PRO A 112 5.38 8.98 19.02
C PRO A 112 5.52 8.11 20.27
N GLY A 113 6.74 7.61 20.54
CA GLY A 113 7.08 6.91 21.79
C GLY A 113 6.82 5.41 21.80
N LEU A 114 6.44 4.81 20.68
CA LEU A 114 6.27 3.37 20.58
C LEU A 114 7.61 2.67 20.38
N PHE A 115 7.77 1.49 20.99
CA PHE A 115 8.98 0.67 20.88
C PHE A 115 9.22 0.18 19.44
N SER A 116 8.15 -0.13 18.71
CA SER A 116 8.23 -0.62 17.33
C SER A 116 7.08 -0.10 16.47
N TYR A 117 7.39 0.21 15.24
CA TYR A 117 6.43 0.68 14.22
C TYR A 117 6.22 -0.36 13.10
N SER A 118 6.54 -1.64 13.33
CA SER A 118 6.04 -2.71 12.46
C SER A 118 4.52 -2.82 12.61
N LEU A 119 3.79 -3.16 11.54
CA LEU A 119 2.33 -3.14 11.55
C LEU A 119 1.75 -3.94 12.73
N GLY A 120 2.22 -5.18 12.92
CA GLY A 120 1.74 -6.03 14.01
C GLY A 120 1.97 -5.45 15.40
N ASN A 121 3.19 -4.92 15.68
CA ASN A 121 3.49 -4.34 16.99
C ASN A 121 2.73 -3.04 17.21
N LEU A 122 2.62 -2.21 16.18
CA LEU A 122 1.88 -0.96 16.24
C LEU A 122 0.39 -1.23 16.48
N CYS A 123 -0.21 -2.15 15.75
CA CYS A 123 -1.62 -2.55 15.96
C CYS A 123 -1.86 -3.02 17.40
N THR A 124 -0.96 -3.85 17.94
CA THR A 124 -1.03 -4.30 19.34
C THR A 124 -0.93 -3.12 20.31
N SER A 125 0.01 -2.18 20.06
CA SER A 125 0.26 -1.06 20.98
C SER A 125 -0.90 -0.05 21.05
N ILE A 126 -1.69 0.07 19.98
CA ILE A 126 -2.80 1.05 19.91
C ILE A 126 -4.18 0.37 19.73
N ASN A 127 -4.27 -0.93 20.06
CA ASN A 127 -5.50 -1.71 20.04
C ASN A 127 -6.24 -1.70 18.69
N ILE A 128 -5.51 -1.86 17.59
CA ILE A 128 -6.09 -2.10 16.27
C ILE A 128 -6.25 -3.62 16.06
N PRO A 129 -7.45 -4.09 15.72
CA PRO A 129 -7.63 -5.48 15.31
C PRO A 129 -6.76 -5.81 14.09
N HIS A 130 -6.04 -6.92 14.14
CA HIS A 130 -5.19 -7.36 13.06
C HIS A 130 -5.35 -8.86 12.87
N TYR A 131 -6.38 -9.20 12.10
CA TYR A 131 -6.71 -10.56 11.73
C TYR A 131 -5.90 -10.96 10.48
N ASP A 132 -5.76 -12.26 10.26
CA ASP A 132 -5.08 -12.82 9.08
C ASP A 132 -3.75 -12.12 8.73
N ARG A 133 -2.89 -12.01 9.76
CA ARG A 133 -1.55 -11.42 9.59
C ARG A 133 -0.81 -12.13 8.46
N HIS A 134 -0.10 -11.34 7.67
CA HIS A 134 0.65 -11.82 6.51
C HIS A 134 -0.22 -12.20 5.31
N ARG A 135 -1.51 -11.89 5.33
CA ARG A 135 -2.40 -11.90 4.18
C ARG A 135 -2.68 -10.46 3.76
N ALA A 136 -2.76 -10.23 2.44
CA ALA A 136 -2.93 -8.88 1.92
C ALA A 136 -4.19 -8.20 2.46
N THR A 137 -5.29 -8.91 2.59
CA THR A 137 -6.55 -8.37 3.12
C THR A 137 -6.43 -7.95 4.58
N GLY A 138 -5.93 -8.83 5.47
CA GLY A 138 -5.81 -8.51 6.89
C GLY A 138 -4.84 -7.36 7.17
N ASP A 139 -3.69 -7.35 6.49
CA ASP A 139 -2.71 -6.28 6.61
C ASP A 139 -3.23 -4.96 6.04
N THR A 140 -4.03 -4.99 4.94
CA THR A 140 -4.67 -3.80 4.36
C THR A 140 -5.73 -3.23 5.29
N GLU A 141 -6.61 -4.06 5.86
CA GLU A 141 -7.65 -3.62 6.80
C GLU A 141 -7.04 -2.98 8.06
N ALA A 142 -6.03 -3.61 8.64
CA ALA A 142 -5.31 -3.02 9.77
C ALA A 142 -4.64 -1.68 9.40
N THR A 143 -4.10 -1.57 8.18
CA THR A 143 -3.50 -0.33 7.68
C THR A 143 -4.54 0.76 7.44
N VAL A 144 -5.75 0.41 6.98
CA VAL A 144 -6.88 1.35 6.86
C VAL A 144 -7.25 1.93 8.22
N ILE A 145 -7.43 1.08 9.23
CA ILE A 145 -7.77 1.55 10.59
C ILE A 145 -6.65 2.45 11.15
N LEU A 146 -5.38 2.06 10.95
CA LEU A 146 -4.24 2.89 11.33
C LEU A 146 -4.26 4.24 10.62
N PHE A 147 -4.53 4.26 9.33
CA PHE A 147 -4.59 5.49 8.54
C PHE A 147 -5.74 6.39 8.99
N GLN A 148 -6.92 5.85 9.26
CA GLN A 148 -8.05 6.59 9.83
C GLN A 148 -7.69 7.21 11.19
N ARG A 149 -6.98 6.47 12.07
CA ARG A 149 -6.44 7.04 13.32
C ARG A 149 -5.47 8.20 13.07
N CYS A 150 -4.63 8.10 12.05
CA CYS A 150 -3.74 9.19 11.68
C CYS A 150 -4.53 10.42 11.17
N LEU A 151 -5.62 10.22 10.42
CA LEU A 151 -6.51 11.31 9.98
C LEU A 151 -7.18 12.00 11.18
N ASP A 152 -7.68 11.23 12.16
CA ASP A 152 -8.28 11.76 13.39
C ASP A 152 -7.29 12.61 14.21
N LEU A 153 -6.00 12.25 14.18
CA LEU A 153 -4.94 12.97 14.89
C LEU A 153 -4.36 14.17 14.12
N ASP A 154 -4.71 14.30 12.85
CA ASP A 154 -4.25 15.38 11.95
C ASP A 154 -5.45 15.99 11.20
N PRO A 155 -6.44 16.58 11.92
CA PRO A 155 -7.70 17.04 11.33
C PRO A 155 -7.52 18.14 10.29
N GLU A 156 -6.45 18.94 10.40
CA GLU A 156 -6.09 19.98 9.42
C GLU A 156 -5.16 19.45 8.31
N TYR A 157 -4.85 18.14 8.32
CA TYR A 157 -3.97 17.47 7.36
C TYR A 157 -2.55 18.08 7.24
N GLU A 158 -2.07 18.81 8.24
CA GLU A 158 -0.75 19.48 8.20
C GLU A 158 0.40 18.49 8.07
N VAL A 159 0.38 17.42 8.84
CA VAL A 159 1.42 16.37 8.81
C VAL A 159 1.36 15.60 7.50
N ILE A 160 0.15 15.21 7.08
CA ILE A 160 -0.10 14.48 5.83
C ILE A 160 0.37 15.32 4.64
N GLN A 161 -0.02 16.59 4.57
CA GLN A 161 0.42 17.54 3.54
C GLN A 161 1.93 17.70 3.57
N GLY A 162 2.52 17.84 4.76
CA GLY A 162 3.96 17.94 4.93
C GLY A 162 4.72 16.72 4.36
N PHE A 163 4.16 15.52 4.43
CA PHE A 163 4.75 14.33 3.82
C PHE A 163 4.50 14.24 2.32
N LEU A 164 3.32 14.64 1.85
CA LEU A 164 2.98 14.65 0.42
C LEU A 164 3.73 15.73 -0.37
N ASN A 165 4.07 16.86 0.27
CA ASN A 165 4.75 18.00 -0.36
C ASN A 165 6.28 17.95 -0.25
N ARG A 166 6.85 17.05 0.57
CA ARG A 166 8.30 16.92 0.66
C ARG A 166 8.86 16.26 -0.61
N LYS A 167 9.85 16.94 -1.24
CA LYS A 167 10.76 16.34 -2.22
C LYS A 167 11.62 15.29 -1.52
N SER A 168 11.10 14.13 -1.22
CA SER A 168 11.91 13.01 -0.73
C SER A 168 12.32 12.14 -1.92
N LYS A 169 13.44 11.42 -1.79
CA LYS A 169 13.85 10.40 -2.78
C LYS A 169 12.79 9.33 -3.04
N GLU A 170 11.75 9.31 -2.20
CA GLU A 170 10.63 8.37 -2.25
C GLU A 170 9.34 8.99 -2.81
N SER A 171 9.30 10.31 -3.04
CA SER A 171 8.14 11.03 -3.58
C SER A 171 8.56 11.82 -4.82
N TYR A 172 8.13 11.38 -5.99
CA TYR A 172 8.29 12.18 -7.21
C TYR A 172 7.13 13.19 -7.26
N PHE A 173 7.46 14.49 -7.20
CA PHE A 173 6.50 15.57 -7.42
C PHE A 173 6.87 16.34 -8.67
N PRO A 174 5.90 16.67 -9.54
CA PRO A 174 6.11 17.68 -10.57
C PRO A 174 6.39 19.03 -9.90
N PRO A 175 7.27 19.88 -10.49
CA PRO A 175 7.81 21.09 -9.83
C PRO A 175 6.84 22.26 -9.64
N HIS A 176 5.55 22.13 -9.93
CA HIS A 176 4.59 23.24 -9.99
C HIS A 176 3.37 23.13 -9.06
N PHE A 177 3.45 22.37 -7.97
CA PHE A 177 2.33 22.21 -7.04
C PHE A 177 2.26 23.35 -6.00
N LYS A 178 1.11 24.05 -5.94
CA LYS A 178 0.77 25.05 -4.91
C LYS A 178 -0.17 24.44 -3.86
N ALA A 179 -0.25 25.05 -2.67
CA ALA A 179 -1.18 24.61 -1.61
C ALA A 179 -2.64 24.59 -2.06
N SER A 180 -3.04 25.48 -2.99
CA SER A 180 -4.37 25.49 -3.62
C SER A 180 -4.68 24.24 -4.46
N ASP A 181 -3.65 23.50 -4.86
CA ASP A 181 -3.84 22.26 -5.63
C ASP A 181 -4.26 21.09 -4.73
N PHE A 182 -4.28 21.31 -3.40
CA PHE A 182 -4.77 20.36 -2.41
C PHE A 182 -6.30 20.31 -2.36
N GLU A 183 -6.96 21.45 -2.60
CA GLU A 183 -8.42 21.51 -2.74
C GLU A 183 -8.89 20.77 -4.01
N ALA A 184 -8.01 20.63 -5.00
CA ALA A 184 -8.22 19.87 -6.23
C ALA A 184 -7.69 18.43 -6.16
N LEU A 185 -7.16 17.96 -5.00
CA LEU A 185 -6.79 16.55 -4.86
C LEU A 185 -8.06 15.70 -4.86
N PRO A 186 -8.05 14.57 -5.58
CA PRO A 186 -9.13 13.63 -5.48
C PRO A 186 -9.27 13.24 -4.00
N HIS A 187 -10.48 13.36 -3.46
CA HIS A 187 -10.83 13.00 -2.09
C HIS A 187 -10.78 11.47 -1.87
N LYS A 188 -9.88 10.78 -2.59
CA LYS A 188 -9.75 9.32 -2.59
C LYS A 188 -8.34 8.95 -2.17
N ALA A 189 -8.25 8.12 -1.14
CA ALA A 189 -7.02 7.43 -0.79
C ALA A 189 -7.21 5.93 -1.06
N GLY A 190 -6.26 5.33 -1.77
CA GLY A 190 -6.19 3.87 -1.91
C GLY A 190 -5.14 3.33 -0.94
N VAL A 191 -5.51 2.32 -0.18
CA VAL A 191 -4.59 1.59 0.69
C VAL A 191 -4.26 0.26 0.01
N TYR A 192 -2.97 0.00 -0.18
CA TYR A 192 -2.48 -1.15 -0.93
C TYR A 192 -1.53 -1.94 -0.05
N PHE A 193 -1.68 -3.24 -0.04
CA PHE A 193 -0.76 -4.10 0.67
C PHE A 193 -0.29 -5.24 -0.22
N PHE A 194 1.02 -5.34 -0.34
CA PHE A 194 1.70 -6.47 -0.97
C PHE A 194 2.71 -7.01 0.03
N LYS A 195 2.81 -8.30 0.18
CA LYS A 195 3.84 -8.86 1.01
C LYS A 195 4.79 -9.71 0.20
N ASP A 196 6.01 -9.23 0.12
CA ASP A 196 7.20 -10.02 0.00
C ASP A 196 8.22 -9.50 1.05
N LYS A 197 9.17 -10.31 1.40
CA LYS A 197 9.88 -10.34 2.64
C LYS A 197 11.03 -9.35 2.81
N ASN A 198 11.23 -8.97 4.03
CA ASN A 198 12.46 -9.29 4.80
C ASN A 198 12.09 -9.91 6.13
#